data_64c232a6cb6a73ab85ed09a3b89ef756
#
_entry.id   64c232a6cb6a73ab85ed09a3b89ef756
#
_cell.length_a   1.000
_cell.length_b   1.000
_cell.length_c   1.000
_cell.angle_alpha   90.00
_cell.angle_beta   90.00
_cell.angle_gamma   90.00
#
_symmetry.space_group_name_H-M   'P 1'
#
loop_
_entity.id
_entity.type
_entity.pdbx_description
1 polymer ?
#
loop_
_entity_poly.entity_id
_entity_poly.type
_entity_poly.pdbx_seq_one_letter_code
_entity_poly.pdbx_strand_id
1 'polypeptide(L)'
;MRRLLPGPDLEDPDLAQLYQYPPGRWLRANMVSSADGAASHEGATAALSSRGDRHVFALLRTLADVIVAGAATVRAERYAPVRRRELWDHLREGRPPTPPIAVLSARLDLDPASRLIASAPPHARTIVITTATAPPERRAELAERADVIVAGRETVDLNTAVDALADRGYRRLLAEGGPQLLGQLVAAGLLDELCLTIGPLLAGPGASRIVAGAVSPRPLPLRLAHVLEDNGFLLCRYVIKDHLSPNEPWCAPPPASSWGPRLRFSSAGAAWFTAAYSMGAAAGRAQTRSPRRRRGR
;
A
#
# COMPACT_ATOMS: atom_id res chain seq x y z
N MET A 1 22.20 -3.06 -2.51
CA MET A 1 21.20 -2.39 -1.63
C MET A 1 21.83 -2.11 -0.27
N ARG A 2 21.53 -0.96 0.31
CA ARG A 2 22.12 -0.52 1.57
C ARG A 2 21.03 -0.17 2.58
N ARG A 3 21.11 -0.65 3.81
CA ARG A 3 20.21 -0.28 4.91
C ARG A 3 20.66 1.04 5.53
N LEU A 4 19.85 2.10 5.41
CA LEU A 4 20.18 3.40 5.99
C LEU A 4 19.88 3.44 7.50
N LEU A 5 18.83 2.71 7.93
CA LEU A 5 18.38 2.66 9.32
C LEU A 5 17.91 1.24 9.67
N PRO A 6 18.48 0.61 10.71
CA PRO A 6 19.84 0.73 11.22
C PRO A 6 20.82 -0.15 10.43
N GLY A 7 22.07 0.27 10.24
CA GLY A 7 23.22 -0.60 9.97
C GLY A 7 23.66 -0.78 8.52
N PRO A 8 24.54 -1.78 8.24
CA PRO A 8 25.37 -1.90 7.04
C PRO A 8 24.62 -2.39 5.79
N ASP A 9 25.36 -2.58 4.71
CA ASP A 9 24.88 -3.20 3.49
C ASP A 9 24.30 -4.60 3.76
N LEU A 10 23.27 -4.98 2.98
CA LEU A 10 22.52 -6.21 3.18
C LEU A 10 22.59 -7.12 1.95
N GLU A 11 22.65 -8.42 2.22
CA GLU A 11 22.45 -9.49 1.26
C GLU A 11 21.01 -10.04 1.31
N ASP A 12 20.61 -10.87 0.35
CA ASP A 12 19.26 -11.43 0.22
C ASP A 12 18.75 -12.17 1.48
N PRO A 13 19.56 -12.96 2.23
CA PRO A 13 19.11 -13.58 3.47
C PRO A 13 18.65 -12.57 4.52
N ASP A 14 19.36 -11.46 4.64
CA ASP A 14 19.03 -10.38 5.57
C ASP A 14 17.73 -9.67 5.16
N LEU A 15 17.49 -9.51 3.85
CA LEU A 15 16.22 -8.98 3.34
C LEU A 15 15.05 -9.85 3.73
N ALA A 16 15.16 -11.18 3.61
CA ALA A 16 14.10 -12.09 3.99
C ALA A 16 13.76 -11.96 5.49
N GLN A 17 14.76 -11.82 6.34
CA GLN A 17 14.58 -11.58 7.77
C GLN A 17 13.92 -10.22 8.05
N LEU A 18 14.35 -9.15 7.37
CA LEU A 18 13.79 -7.81 7.54
C LEU A 18 12.30 -7.73 7.18
N TYR A 19 11.84 -8.55 6.24
CA TYR A 19 10.45 -8.57 5.78
C TYR A 19 9.64 -9.75 6.30
N GLN A 20 10.12 -10.49 7.31
CA GLN A 20 9.32 -11.54 7.94
C GLN A 20 7.97 -11.02 8.43
N TYR A 21 6.95 -11.86 8.31
CA TYR A 21 5.65 -11.59 8.91
C TYR A 21 5.66 -11.95 10.39
N PRO A 22 5.06 -11.14 11.26
CA PRO A 22 4.84 -11.53 12.65
C PRO A 22 3.84 -12.69 12.74
N PRO A 23 3.76 -13.36 13.90
CA PRO A 23 2.72 -14.36 14.15
C PRO A 23 1.30 -13.81 14.03
N GLY A 24 0.36 -14.66 13.60
CA GLY A 24 -1.04 -14.29 13.45
C GLY A 24 -1.41 -13.77 12.06
N ARG A 25 -2.59 -13.17 11.94
CA ARG A 25 -3.03 -12.53 10.71
C ARG A 25 -2.33 -11.17 10.58
N TRP A 26 -1.78 -10.92 9.40
CA TRP A 26 -1.08 -9.67 9.10
C TRP A 26 -1.31 -9.25 7.66
N LEU A 27 -1.80 -8.04 7.45
CA LEU A 27 -2.04 -7.45 6.15
C LEU A 27 -1.01 -6.36 5.88
N ARG A 28 -0.12 -6.66 4.95
CA ARG A 28 0.91 -5.75 4.45
C ARG A 28 0.46 -5.17 3.12
N ALA A 29 0.64 -3.87 2.90
CA ALA A 29 0.56 -3.27 1.58
C ALA A 29 1.95 -3.01 1.02
N ASN A 30 2.12 -3.17 -0.30
CA ASN A 30 3.31 -2.74 -1.03
C ASN A 30 2.92 -1.76 -2.13
N MET A 31 3.54 -0.59 -2.10
CA MET A 31 3.27 0.51 -3.03
C MET A 31 4.57 1.15 -3.51
N VAL A 32 4.50 1.81 -4.65
CA VAL A 32 5.58 2.64 -5.17
C VAL A 32 5.06 4.04 -5.44
N SER A 33 5.89 5.06 -5.22
CA SER A 33 5.58 6.44 -5.58
C SER A 33 6.80 7.18 -6.11
N SER A 34 6.57 8.28 -6.84
CA SER A 34 7.59 9.29 -7.09
C SER A 34 7.88 10.10 -5.82
N ALA A 35 8.93 10.92 -5.83
CA ALA A 35 9.29 11.80 -4.71
C ALA A 35 8.22 12.86 -4.43
N ASP A 36 7.42 13.27 -5.43
CA ASP A 36 6.27 14.17 -5.30
C ASP A 36 4.95 13.43 -5.01
N GLY A 37 4.99 12.10 -4.78
CA GLY A 37 3.88 11.30 -4.28
C GLY A 37 2.93 10.74 -5.34
N ALA A 38 3.29 10.75 -6.62
CA ALA A 38 2.51 10.11 -7.68
C ALA A 38 2.60 8.58 -7.60
N ALA A 39 1.47 7.88 -7.67
CA ALA A 39 1.39 6.42 -7.63
C ALA A 39 1.54 5.75 -9.00
N SER A 40 1.58 6.54 -10.08
CA SER A 40 1.79 6.06 -11.44
C SER A 40 2.32 7.18 -12.33
N HIS A 41 2.93 6.82 -13.45
CA HIS A 41 3.26 7.73 -14.54
C HIS A 41 2.66 7.15 -15.81
N GLU A 42 1.90 7.95 -16.56
CA GLU A 42 1.15 7.48 -17.75
C GLU A 42 0.31 6.21 -17.51
N GLY A 43 -0.28 6.09 -16.31
CA GLY A 43 -1.14 4.97 -15.94
C GLY A 43 -0.42 3.68 -15.54
N ALA A 44 0.92 3.66 -15.50
CA ALA A 44 1.73 2.50 -15.13
C ALA A 44 2.69 2.81 -13.97
N THR A 45 3.07 1.78 -13.22
CA THR A 45 4.02 1.89 -12.09
C THR A 45 5.47 1.65 -12.52
N ALA A 46 5.70 1.12 -13.72
CA ALA A 46 7.01 0.66 -14.18
C ALA A 46 8.08 1.76 -14.16
N ALA A 47 7.72 3.01 -14.50
CA ALA A 47 8.64 4.16 -14.49
C ALA A 47 9.06 4.58 -13.07
N LEU A 48 8.27 4.23 -12.04
CA LEU A 48 8.52 4.56 -10.64
C LEU A 48 9.33 3.48 -9.91
N SER A 49 9.59 2.33 -10.55
CA SER A 49 10.19 1.13 -9.96
C SER A 49 11.64 0.93 -10.42
N SER A 50 12.49 0.40 -9.53
CA SER A 50 13.87 0.02 -9.82
C SER A 50 14.05 -1.50 -9.90
N ARG A 51 15.30 -1.94 -10.18
CA ARG A 51 15.66 -3.36 -10.08
C ARG A 51 15.55 -3.84 -8.62
N GLY A 52 16.02 -3.03 -7.65
CA GLY A 52 15.94 -3.35 -6.23
C GLY A 52 14.51 -3.38 -5.72
N ASP A 53 13.66 -2.44 -6.14
CA ASP A 53 12.24 -2.45 -5.83
C ASP A 53 11.57 -3.74 -6.34
N ARG A 54 11.79 -4.11 -7.60
CA ARG A 54 11.27 -5.37 -8.16
C ARG A 54 11.80 -6.62 -7.46
N HIS A 55 13.02 -6.58 -6.93
CA HIS A 55 13.59 -7.66 -6.14
C HIS A 55 12.85 -7.81 -4.80
N VAL A 56 12.68 -6.72 -4.05
CA VAL A 56 11.91 -6.69 -2.81
C VAL A 56 10.45 -7.08 -3.07
N PHE A 57 9.81 -6.56 -4.12
CA PHE A 57 8.46 -6.93 -4.51
C PHE A 57 8.30 -8.45 -4.72
N ALA A 58 9.25 -9.08 -5.43
CA ALA A 58 9.25 -10.53 -5.63
C ALA A 58 9.44 -11.31 -4.31
N LEU A 59 10.28 -10.80 -3.41
CA LEU A 59 10.47 -11.36 -2.07
C LEU A 59 9.17 -11.27 -1.23
N LEU A 60 8.52 -10.10 -1.22
CA LEU A 60 7.25 -9.91 -0.51
C LEU A 60 6.17 -10.88 -0.98
N ARG A 61 6.08 -11.10 -2.30
CA ARG A 61 5.20 -12.12 -2.89
C ARG A 61 5.56 -13.54 -2.42
N THR A 62 6.84 -13.84 -2.33
CA THR A 62 7.30 -15.16 -1.82
C THR A 62 6.94 -15.35 -0.34
N LEU A 63 7.00 -14.33 0.47
CA LEU A 63 6.67 -14.40 1.90
C LEU A 63 5.16 -14.49 2.18
N ALA A 64 4.33 -14.00 1.28
CA ALA A 64 2.87 -13.98 1.45
C ALA A 64 2.22 -15.36 1.30
N ASP A 65 1.07 -15.56 1.96
CA ASP A 65 0.19 -16.70 1.73
C ASP A 65 -0.80 -16.43 0.61
N VAL A 66 -1.25 -15.17 0.47
CA VAL A 66 -2.15 -14.70 -0.58
C VAL A 66 -1.81 -13.25 -0.94
N ILE A 67 -1.93 -12.91 -2.22
CA ILE A 67 -1.81 -11.56 -2.73
C ILE A 67 -3.21 -11.00 -2.97
N VAL A 68 -3.46 -9.76 -2.57
CA VAL A 68 -4.76 -9.08 -2.72
C VAL A 68 -4.60 -7.86 -3.63
N ALA A 69 -5.39 -7.79 -4.69
CA ALA A 69 -5.32 -6.68 -5.65
C ALA A 69 -6.72 -6.28 -6.17
N GLY A 70 -6.89 -5.03 -6.52
CA GLY A 70 -8.10 -4.54 -7.17
C GLY A 70 -8.14 -4.92 -8.66
N ALA A 71 -9.31 -5.23 -9.19
CA ALA A 71 -9.50 -5.63 -10.60
C ALA A 71 -8.96 -4.59 -11.60
N ALA A 72 -9.07 -3.29 -11.30
CA ALA A 72 -8.51 -2.23 -12.15
C ALA A 72 -6.99 -2.33 -12.27
N THR A 73 -6.29 -2.55 -11.15
CA THR A 73 -4.83 -2.74 -11.11
C THR A 73 -4.42 -4.01 -11.86
N VAL A 74 -5.14 -5.11 -11.61
CA VAL A 74 -4.89 -6.39 -12.30
C VAL A 74 -4.96 -6.25 -13.83
N ARG A 75 -5.93 -5.48 -14.34
CA ARG A 75 -6.04 -5.19 -15.78
C ARG A 75 -4.95 -4.26 -16.28
N ALA A 76 -4.73 -3.14 -15.60
CA ALA A 76 -3.75 -2.12 -16.02
C ALA A 76 -2.33 -2.69 -16.07
N GLU A 77 -1.94 -3.43 -15.04
CA GLU A 77 -0.60 -4.02 -14.90
C GLU A 77 -0.50 -5.43 -15.54
N ARG A 78 -1.56 -5.90 -16.21
CA ARG A 78 -1.61 -7.20 -16.90
C ARG A 78 -1.10 -8.34 -16.03
N TYR A 79 -1.68 -8.52 -14.85
CA TYR A 79 -1.24 -9.54 -13.89
C TYR A 79 -1.21 -10.94 -14.50
N ALA A 80 -0.27 -11.72 -14.00
CA ALA A 80 -0.12 -13.16 -14.27
C ALA A 80 0.11 -13.88 -12.94
N PRO A 81 -0.05 -15.21 -12.88
CA PRO A 81 0.28 -16.00 -11.70
C PRO A 81 1.70 -15.71 -11.21
N VAL A 82 1.88 -15.83 -9.90
CA VAL A 82 3.20 -15.61 -9.29
C VAL A 82 4.20 -16.63 -9.81
N ARG A 83 5.36 -16.14 -10.23
CA ARG A 83 6.45 -17.01 -10.66
C ARG A 83 7.22 -17.54 -9.44
N ARG A 84 7.39 -18.86 -9.38
CA ARG A 84 8.29 -19.49 -8.42
C ARG A 84 9.70 -18.92 -8.52
N ARG A 85 10.34 -18.73 -7.39
CA ARG A 85 11.74 -18.30 -7.26
C ARG A 85 12.50 -19.36 -6.49
N GLU A 86 13.22 -20.22 -7.18
CA GLU A 86 13.96 -21.36 -6.59
C GLU A 86 14.90 -20.91 -5.45
N LEU A 87 15.55 -19.76 -5.62
CA LEU A 87 16.40 -19.16 -4.59
C LEU A 87 15.69 -19.02 -3.24
N TRP A 88 14.38 -18.84 -3.23
CA TRP A 88 13.55 -18.58 -2.04
C TRP A 88 12.60 -19.72 -1.70
N ASP A 89 12.78 -20.92 -2.27
CA ASP A 89 11.91 -22.06 -1.98
C ASP A 89 11.91 -22.42 -0.49
N HIS A 90 13.06 -22.29 0.18
CA HIS A 90 13.18 -22.49 1.62
C HIS A 90 12.28 -21.55 2.45
N LEU A 91 11.97 -20.35 1.94
CA LEU A 91 11.06 -19.42 2.61
C LEU A 91 9.59 -19.87 2.51
N ARG A 92 9.30 -20.86 1.68
CA ARG A 92 7.95 -21.41 1.48
C ARG A 92 7.79 -22.84 1.99
N GLU A 93 8.75 -23.32 2.75
CA GLU A 93 8.68 -24.66 3.31
C GLU A 93 7.35 -24.89 4.06
N GLY A 94 6.69 -26.01 3.81
CA GLY A 94 5.35 -26.34 4.34
C GLY A 94 4.19 -25.57 3.70
N ARG A 95 4.43 -24.77 2.64
CA ARG A 95 3.41 -23.99 1.91
C ARG A 95 3.46 -24.29 0.41
N PRO A 96 2.38 -23.99 -0.35
CA PRO A 96 2.42 -24.09 -1.82
C PRO A 96 3.59 -23.28 -2.42
N PRO A 97 4.18 -23.72 -3.54
CA PRO A 97 5.36 -23.06 -4.16
C PRO A 97 5.16 -21.59 -4.49
N THR A 98 3.93 -21.18 -4.79
CA THR A 98 3.54 -19.79 -5.04
C THR A 98 2.21 -19.47 -4.36
N PRO A 99 1.99 -18.22 -3.92
CA PRO A 99 0.70 -17.81 -3.40
C PRO A 99 -0.33 -17.60 -4.53
N PRO A 100 -1.62 -17.82 -4.27
CA PRO A 100 -2.69 -17.37 -5.16
C PRO A 100 -2.80 -15.83 -5.14
N ILE A 101 -3.45 -15.29 -6.18
CA ILE A 101 -3.83 -13.88 -6.24
C ILE A 101 -5.34 -13.78 -6.05
N ALA A 102 -5.77 -13.03 -5.04
CA ALA A 102 -7.15 -12.68 -4.75
C ALA A 102 -7.47 -11.33 -5.37
N VAL A 103 -8.42 -11.30 -6.31
CA VAL A 103 -8.82 -10.10 -7.06
C VAL A 103 -10.17 -9.61 -6.55
N LEU A 104 -10.23 -8.36 -6.07
CA LEU A 104 -11.48 -7.73 -5.67
C LEU A 104 -12.16 -7.12 -6.90
N SER A 105 -13.36 -7.60 -7.21
CA SER A 105 -14.15 -7.15 -8.37
C SER A 105 -15.66 -7.21 -8.08
N ALA A 106 -16.24 -6.09 -7.66
CA ALA A 106 -17.68 -6.04 -7.38
C ALA A 106 -18.55 -6.36 -8.62
N ARG A 107 -18.10 -5.97 -9.82
CA ARG A 107 -18.83 -6.15 -11.09
C ARG A 107 -18.36 -7.35 -11.91
N LEU A 108 -17.35 -8.09 -11.44
CA LEU A 108 -16.74 -9.23 -12.15
C LEU A 108 -16.21 -8.84 -13.55
N ASP A 109 -15.70 -7.61 -13.68
CA ASP A 109 -15.08 -7.11 -14.90
C ASP A 109 -13.65 -7.70 -15.03
N LEU A 110 -13.60 -9.01 -15.24
CA LEU A 110 -12.41 -9.85 -15.38
C LEU A 110 -12.63 -10.80 -16.54
N ASP A 111 -11.65 -10.93 -17.41
CA ASP A 111 -11.65 -11.91 -18.49
C ASP A 111 -11.22 -13.29 -17.96
N PRO A 112 -12.08 -14.33 -18.03
CA PRO A 112 -11.73 -15.70 -17.62
C PRO A 112 -10.60 -16.30 -18.47
N ALA A 113 -10.36 -15.78 -19.68
CA ALA A 113 -9.26 -16.18 -20.55
C ALA A 113 -7.98 -15.39 -20.27
N SER A 114 -8.03 -14.40 -19.36
CA SER A 114 -6.86 -13.63 -18.97
C SER A 114 -5.75 -14.56 -18.46
N ARG A 115 -4.50 -14.16 -18.69
CA ARG A 115 -3.35 -14.93 -18.25
C ARG A 115 -3.37 -15.23 -16.74
N LEU A 116 -3.87 -14.30 -15.93
CA LEU A 116 -3.97 -14.48 -14.49
C LEU A 116 -4.87 -15.67 -14.12
N ILE A 117 -5.99 -15.84 -14.81
CA ILE A 117 -6.98 -16.88 -14.50
C ILE A 117 -6.64 -18.17 -15.26
N ALA A 118 -6.46 -18.07 -16.57
CA ALA A 118 -6.28 -19.24 -17.43
C ALA A 118 -4.97 -20.00 -17.21
N SER A 119 -3.91 -19.33 -16.71
CA SER A 119 -2.60 -19.95 -16.48
C SER A 119 -2.29 -20.16 -14.98
N ALA A 120 -3.27 -19.96 -14.09
CA ALA A 120 -3.10 -20.19 -12.66
C ALA A 120 -2.85 -21.68 -12.38
N PRO A 121 -1.78 -22.02 -11.66
CA PRO A 121 -1.53 -23.42 -11.34
C PRO A 121 -2.56 -23.96 -10.32
N PRO A 122 -2.85 -25.27 -10.32
CA PRO A 122 -3.88 -25.86 -9.44
C PRO A 122 -3.69 -25.54 -7.94
N HIS A 123 -2.43 -25.44 -7.49
CA HIS A 123 -2.11 -25.15 -6.09
C HIS A 123 -2.24 -23.64 -5.74
N ALA A 124 -2.45 -22.78 -6.73
CA ALA A 124 -2.58 -21.33 -6.55
C ALA A 124 -3.60 -20.76 -7.55
N ARG A 125 -4.81 -21.37 -7.61
CA ARG A 125 -5.92 -20.87 -8.42
C ARG A 125 -6.22 -19.42 -8.05
N THR A 126 -6.54 -18.60 -9.04
CA THR A 126 -6.96 -17.22 -8.79
C THR A 126 -8.21 -17.22 -7.94
N ILE A 127 -8.23 -16.37 -6.92
CA ILE A 127 -9.41 -16.13 -6.08
C ILE A 127 -10.09 -14.85 -6.58
N VAL A 128 -11.39 -14.89 -6.80
CA VAL A 128 -12.19 -13.71 -7.19
C VAL A 128 -13.13 -13.37 -6.05
N ILE A 129 -12.94 -12.20 -5.44
CA ILE A 129 -13.79 -11.72 -4.34
C ILE A 129 -14.78 -10.72 -4.91
N THR A 130 -16.07 -11.00 -4.76
CA THR A 130 -17.15 -10.24 -5.37
C THR A 130 -18.32 -10.00 -4.40
N THR A 131 -19.40 -9.44 -4.90
CA THR A 131 -20.62 -9.11 -4.15
C THR A 131 -21.78 -10.08 -4.44
N ALA A 132 -22.77 -10.10 -3.57
CA ALA A 132 -23.98 -10.90 -3.79
C ALA A 132 -24.78 -10.43 -5.00
N THR A 133 -24.75 -9.12 -5.31
CA THR A 133 -25.46 -8.51 -6.46
C THR A 133 -24.69 -8.61 -7.78
N ALA A 134 -23.47 -9.16 -7.77
CA ALA A 134 -22.73 -9.42 -9.02
C ALA A 134 -23.52 -10.38 -9.94
N PRO A 135 -23.46 -10.18 -11.28
CA PRO A 135 -24.22 -10.99 -12.22
C PRO A 135 -24.00 -12.48 -12.01
N PRO A 136 -25.06 -13.30 -11.80
CA PRO A 136 -24.93 -14.73 -11.50
C PRO A 136 -24.22 -15.50 -12.61
N GLU A 137 -24.50 -15.17 -13.87
CA GLU A 137 -23.88 -15.84 -15.04
C GLU A 137 -22.37 -15.58 -15.07
N ARG A 138 -21.94 -14.32 -14.81
CA ARG A 138 -20.51 -13.98 -14.74
C ARG A 138 -19.82 -14.66 -13.58
N ARG A 139 -20.54 -14.83 -12.48
CA ARG A 139 -20.02 -15.54 -11.30
C ARG A 139 -19.85 -17.03 -11.59
N ALA A 140 -20.82 -17.66 -12.27
CA ALA A 140 -20.75 -19.05 -12.69
C ALA A 140 -19.60 -19.28 -13.69
N GLU A 141 -19.46 -18.43 -14.71
CA GLU A 141 -18.39 -18.50 -15.71
C GLU A 141 -17.00 -18.42 -15.06
N LEU A 142 -16.80 -17.48 -14.13
CA LEU A 142 -15.52 -17.36 -13.43
C LEU A 142 -15.24 -18.53 -12.50
N ALA A 143 -16.28 -19.12 -11.89
CA ALA A 143 -16.14 -20.25 -10.97
C ALA A 143 -15.59 -21.53 -11.64
N GLU A 144 -15.72 -21.65 -12.96
CA GLU A 144 -15.12 -22.78 -13.70
C GLU A 144 -13.59 -22.77 -13.60
N ARG A 145 -12.96 -21.57 -13.51
CA ARG A 145 -11.51 -21.40 -13.61
C ARG A 145 -10.86 -20.73 -12.40
N ALA A 146 -11.66 -20.10 -11.53
CA ALA A 146 -11.21 -19.39 -10.35
C ALA A 146 -12.04 -19.79 -9.13
N ASP A 147 -11.53 -19.54 -7.95
CA ASP A 147 -12.27 -19.72 -6.71
C ASP A 147 -13.05 -18.43 -6.41
N VAL A 148 -14.38 -18.49 -6.38
CA VAL A 148 -15.22 -17.30 -6.16
C VAL A 148 -15.64 -17.21 -4.69
N ILE A 149 -15.40 -16.05 -4.10
CA ILE A 149 -15.83 -15.68 -2.74
C ILE A 149 -16.83 -14.52 -2.85
N VAL A 150 -18.00 -14.66 -2.25
CA VAL A 150 -18.97 -13.57 -2.10
C VAL A 150 -18.75 -12.92 -0.74
N ALA A 151 -18.38 -11.63 -0.75
CA ALA A 151 -18.13 -10.83 0.43
C ALA A 151 -18.83 -9.47 0.32
N GLY A 152 -19.94 -9.32 1.02
CA GLY A 152 -20.81 -8.14 0.96
C GLY A 152 -21.93 -8.23 -0.07
N ARG A 153 -22.86 -7.27 0.00
CA ARG A 153 -24.06 -7.26 -0.84
C ARG A 153 -23.87 -6.49 -2.15
N GLU A 154 -23.70 -5.18 -2.07
CA GLU A 154 -23.57 -4.27 -3.22
C GLU A 154 -22.12 -3.83 -3.46
N THR A 155 -21.35 -3.73 -2.37
CA THR A 155 -19.93 -3.45 -2.38
C THR A 155 -19.18 -4.60 -1.72
N VAL A 156 -17.92 -4.80 -2.07
CA VAL A 156 -17.10 -5.79 -1.37
C VAL A 156 -16.84 -5.29 0.05
N ASP A 157 -17.30 -6.07 1.03
CA ASP A 157 -16.97 -5.88 2.43
C ASP A 157 -15.59 -6.46 2.71
N LEU A 158 -14.64 -5.57 3.04
CA LEU A 158 -13.23 -5.96 3.21
C LEU A 158 -13.00 -6.80 4.47
N ASN A 159 -13.77 -6.60 5.55
CA ASN A 159 -13.66 -7.44 6.74
C ASN A 159 -14.08 -8.87 6.41
N THR A 160 -15.26 -9.03 5.81
CA THR A 160 -15.75 -10.33 5.33
C THR A 160 -14.77 -10.97 4.33
N ALA A 161 -14.19 -10.18 3.43
CA ALA A 161 -13.21 -10.69 2.46
C ALA A 161 -11.93 -11.22 3.12
N VAL A 162 -11.37 -10.45 4.07
CA VAL A 162 -10.15 -10.81 4.80
C VAL A 162 -10.42 -12.01 5.72
N ASP A 163 -11.56 -12.07 6.37
CA ASP A 163 -11.96 -13.22 7.21
C ASP A 163 -12.13 -14.48 6.37
N ALA A 164 -12.79 -14.40 5.21
CA ALA A 164 -12.93 -15.52 4.30
C ALA A 164 -11.60 -16.04 3.73
N LEU A 165 -10.58 -15.16 3.58
CA LEU A 165 -9.22 -15.56 3.26
C LEU A 165 -8.54 -16.25 4.46
N ALA A 166 -8.73 -15.69 5.67
CA ALA A 166 -8.19 -16.27 6.90
C ALA A 166 -8.75 -17.66 7.21
N ASP A 167 -10.04 -17.90 6.94
CA ASP A 167 -10.71 -19.22 7.09
C ASP A 167 -10.13 -20.27 6.12
N ARG A 168 -9.55 -19.85 5.01
CA ARG A 168 -8.79 -20.70 4.07
C ARG A 168 -7.33 -20.94 4.49
N GLY A 169 -6.93 -20.44 5.66
CA GLY A 169 -5.58 -20.60 6.20
C GLY A 169 -4.60 -19.51 5.78
N TYR A 170 -5.02 -18.48 5.00
CA TYR A 170 -4.15 -17.39 4.59
C TYR A 170 -3.99 -16.37 5.73
N ARG A 171 -2.82 -16.36 6.34
CA ARG A 171 -2.50 -15.47 7.48
C ARG A 171 -1.64 -14.29 7.05
N ARG A 172 -0.80 -14.45 6.03
CA ARG A 172 0.14 -13.45 5.52
C ARG A 172 -0.41 -12.87 4.23
N LEU A 173 -1.11 -11.74 4.35
CA LEU A 173 -1.76 -11.08 3.22
C LEU A 173 -0.85 -9.97 2.67
N LEU A 174 -0.66 -9.92 1.35
CA LEU A 174 0.05 -8.85 0.65
C LEU A 174 -0.91 -8.09 -0.26
N ALA A 175 -1.28 -6.87 0.11
CA ALA A 175 -2.06 -5.98 -0.75
C ALA A 175 -1.13 -5.22 -1.71
N GLU A 176 -1.38 -5.34 -3.01
CA GLU A 176 -0.61 -4.67 -4.06
C GLU A 176 -1.38 -3.50 -4.70
N GLY A 177 -2.39 -3.03 -3.99
CA GLY A 177 -3.19 -1.89 -4.43
C GLY A 177 -4.25 -2.27 -5.49
N GLY A 178 -4.76 -1.38 -6.34
CA GLY A 178 -4.39 0.03 -6.48
C GLY A 178 -4.78 0.97 -5.34
N PRO A 179 -4.60 2.25 -5.60
CA PRO A 179 -4.80 3.30 -4.61
C PRO A 179 -6.18 3.29 -3.93
N GLN A 180 -7.24 2.95 -4.66
CA GLN A 180 -8.59 2.83 -4.12
C GLN A 180 -8.69 1.69 -3.08
N LEU A 181 -8.11 0.52 -3.40
CA LEU A 181 -8.10 -0.60 -2.46
C LEU A 181 -7.30 -0.25 -1.20
N LEU A 182 -6.13 0.39 -1.36
CA LEU A 182 -5.35 0.81 -0.20
C LEU A 182 -6.14 1.80 0.67
N GLY A 183 -6.83 2.78 0.06
CA GLY A 183 -7.70 3.71 0.78
C GLY A 183 -8.81 3.00 1.56
N GLN A 184 -9.46 2.01 0.97
CA GLN A 184 -10.50 1.21 1.62
C GLN A 184 -9.94 0.36 2.78
N LEU A 185 -8.76 -0.26 2.61
CA LEU A 185 -8.10 -1.03 3.68
C LEU A 185 -7.71 -0.15 4.87
N VAL A 186 -7.21 1.07 4.59
CA VAL A 186 -6.90 2.07 5.62
C VAL A 186 -8.18 2.51 6.35
N ALA A 187 -9.25 2.82 5.61
CA ALA A 187 -10.52 3.25 6.19
C ALA A 187 -11.20 2.16 7.03
N ALA A 188 -11.03 0.89 6.66
CA ALA A 188 -11.53 -0.27 7.39
C ALA A 188 -10.64 -0.66 8.60
N GLY A 189 -9.49 -0.01 8.81
CA GLY A 189 -8.56 -0.36 9.90
C GLY A 189 -7.91 -1.74 9.75
N LEU A 190 -7.83 -2.26 8.52
CA LEU A 190 -7.33 -3.61 8.22
C LEU A 190 -5.83 -3.65 7.93
N LEU A 191 -5.22 -2.50 7.62
CA LEU A 191 -3.82 -2.43 7.24
C LEU A 191 -2.92 -2.48 8.49
N ASP A 192 -1.98 -3.41 8.52
CA ASP A 192 -1.01 -3.58 9.60
C ASP A 192 0.36 -2.97 9.26
N GLU A 193 0.72 -2.96 7.96
CA GLU A 193 2.05 -2.57 7.50
C GLU A 193 2.00 -1.99 6.09
N LEU A 194 2.82 -0.95 5.86
CA LEU A 194 3.04 -0.36 4.55
C LEU A 194 4.52 -0.46 4.17
N CYS A 195 4.81 -1.15 3.08
CA CYS A 195 6.07 -1.07 2.37
C CYS A 195 5.89 -0.06 1.23
N LEU A 196 6.69 1.01 1.25
CA LEU A 196 6.62 2.09 0.27
C LEU A 196 8.00 2.31 -0.35
N THR A 197 8.09 2.11 -1.66
CA THR A 197 9.25 2.52 -2.42
C THR A 197 9.04 3.93 -2.94
N ILE A 198 10.00 4.82 -2.70
CA ILE A 198 10.01 6.19 -3.21
C ILE A 198 11.09 6.30 -4.30
N GLY A 199 10.65 6.49 -5.53
CA GLY A 199 11.53 6.70 -6.68
C GLY A 199 12.10 8.12 -6.71
N PRO A 200 13.38 8.30 -7.06
CA PRO A 200 14.07 9.61 -7.08
C PRO A 200 13.70 10.42 -8.34
N LEU A 201 12.41 10.65 -8.56
CA LEU A 201 11.90 11.38 -9.72
C LEU A 201 10.66 12.21 -9.34
N LEU A 202 10.37 13.23 -10.12
CA LEU A 202 9.16 14.02 -10.05
C LEU A 202 8.27 13.65 -11.25
N ALA A 203 7.04 13.23 -10.97
CA ALA A 203 6.08 12.86 -12.00
C ALA A 203 5.18 14.04 -12.43
N GLY A 204 5.09 15.09 -11.61
CA GLY A 204 4.25 16.24 -11.88
C GLY A 204 2.76 16.02 -11.56
N PRO A 205 1.90 16.97 -11.95
CA PRO A 205 0.48 16.93 -11.64
C PRO A 205 -0.29 15.88 -12.45
N GLY A 206 -1.45 15.46 -11.92
CA GLY A 206 -2.41 14.59 -12.64
C GLY A 206 -2.39 13.12 -12.24
N ALA A 207 -1.34 12.62 -11.61
CA ALA A 207 -1.32 11.26 -11.09
C ALA A 207 -2.03 11.16 -9.73
N SER A 208 -2.67 10.00 -9.46
CA SER A 208 -3.21 9.71 -8.13
C SER A 208 -2.09 9.51 -7.11
N ARG A 209 -2.42 9.71 -5.83
CA ARG A 209 -1.54 9.29 -4.72
C ARG A 209 -1.71 7.80 -4.45
N ILE A 210 -0.81 7.22 -3.66
CA ILE A 210 -0.89 5.78 -3.27
C ILE A 210 -2.15 5.44 -2.49
N VAL A 211 -2.80 6.43 -1.85
CA VAL A 211 -4.10 6.29 -1.17
C VAL A 211 -5.11 7.18 -1.87
N ALA A 212 -6.22 6.61 -2.31
CA ALA A 212 -7.31 7.32 -2.97
C ALA A 212 -8.69 6.81 -2.50
N GLY A 213 -9.75 7.57 -2.76
CA GLY A 213 -11.13 7.21 -2.39
C GLY A 213 -11.47 7.55 -0.95
N ALA A 214 -12.04 6.60 -0.21
CA ALA A 214 -12.45 6.81 1.19
C ALA A 214 -11.24 7.16 2.05
N VAL A 215 -11.32 8.28 2.74
CA VAL A 215 -10.23 8.81 3.56
C VAL A 215 -10.63 8.70 5.02
N SER A 216 -9.71 8.23 5.86
CA SER A 216 -9.84 8.36 7.30
C SER A 216 -9.96 9.86 7.67
N PRO A 217 -10.89 10.25 8.56
CA PRO A 217 -11.03 11.64 8.98
C PRO A 217 -9.81 12.19 9.73
N ARG A 218 -8.89 11.32 10.12
CA ARG A 218 -7.62 11.68 10.77
C ARG A 218 -6.45 11.00 10.07
N PRO A 219 -5.28 11.67 10.00
CA PRO A 219 -4.06 11.02 9.54
C PRO A 219 -3.77 9.76 10.35
N LEU A 220 -3.41 8.67 9.67
CA LEU A 220 -3.01 7.43 10.30
C LEU A 220 -1.51 7.51 10.65
N PRO A 221 -1.12 7.42 11.92
CA PRO A 221 0.30 7.47 12.30
C PRO A 221 1.02 6.19 11.87
N LEU A 222 2.24 6.35 11.41
CA LEU A 222 3.10 5.27 10.95
C LEU A 222 4.40 5.27 11.75
N ARG A 223 4.84 4.09 12.20
CA ARG A 223 6.16 3.92 12.80
C ARG A 223 7.12 3.32 11.77
N LEU A 224 8.19 4.04 11.48
CA LEU A 224 9.25 3.56 10.58
C LEU A 224 9.95 2.35 11.21
N ALA A 225 9.97 1.21 10.51
CA ALA A 225 10.68 0.01 10.93
C ALA A 225 12.10 -0.02 10.34
N HIS A 226 12.24 0.22 9.04
CA HIS A 226 13.55 0.39 8.40
C HIS A 226 13.43 1.19 7.09
N VAL A 227 14.57 1.66 6.60
CA VAL A 227 14.76 2.23 5.27
C VAL A 227 15.94 1.54 4.61
N LEU A 228 15.73 1.07 3.39
CA LEU A 228 16.79 0.60 2.51
C LEU A 228 16.98 1.62 1.39
N GLU A 229 18.18 1.72 0.88
CA GLU A 229 18.49 2.55 -0.29
C GLU A 229 19.10 1.67 -1.39
N ASP A 230 18.66 1.87 -2.61
CA ASP A 230 19.20 1.20 -3.80
C ASP A 230 19.17 2.12 -5.01
N ASN A 231 20.33 2.60 -5.42
CA ASN A 231 20.47 3.52 -6.58
C ASN A 231 19.57 4.76 -6.49
N GLY A 232 19.50 5.39 -5.33
CA GLY A 232 18.68 6.59 -5.06
C GLY A 232 17.22 6.30 -4.71
N PHE A 233 16.73 5.06 -4.84
CA PHE A 233 15.41 4.65 -4.38
C PHE A 233 15.41 4.40 -2.89
N LEU A 234 14.38 4.88 -2.19
CA LEU A 234 14.17 4.60 -0.77
C LEU A 234 13.07 3.55 -0.61
N LEU A 235 13.38 2.41 0.00
CA LEU A 235 12.43 1.37 0.31
C LEU A 235 12.11 1.44 1.81
N CYS A 236 11.00 2.05 2.13
CA CYS A 236 10.55 2.31 3.49
C CYS A 236 9.59 1.22 3.95
N ARG A 237 9.79 0.70 5.15
CA ARG A 237 8.83 -0.18 5.82
C ARG A 237 8.26 0.52 7.03
N TYR A 238 6.92 0.67 7.06
CA TYR A 238 6.17 1.28 8.14
C TYR A 238 5.23 0.27 8.77
N VAL A 239 5.09 0.30 10.09
CA VAL A 239 4.11 -0.48 10.86
C VAL A 239 3.04 0.46 11.39
N ILE A 240 1.77 0.05 11.26
CA ILE A 240 0.60 0.86 11.60
C ILE A 240 0.09 0.55 13.01
N LYS A 241 0.29 -0.68 13.52
CA LYS A 241 -0.35 -1.14 14.76
C LYS A 241 0.26 -0.64 16.07
N ASP A 242 -0.63 -0.20 16.90
CA ASP A 242 -0.93 -0.38 18.34
C ASP A 242 0.18 -0.24 19.38
N HIS A 243 1.35 0.31 19.07
CA HIS A 243 2.34 0.64 20.09
C HIS A 243 2.57 2.14 20.26
N LEU A 244 1.81 2.96 19.52
CA LEU A 244 1.79 4.40 19.79
C LEU A 244 0.71 4.64 20.85
N SER A 245 1.15 5.02 22.04
CA SER A 245 0.25 5.55 23.07
C SER A 245 -0.65 6.61 22.43
N PRO A 246 -1.99 6.60 22.66
CA PRO A 246 -2.91 7.59 22.09
C PRO A 246 -2.52 9.05 22.37
N ASN A 247 -1.60 9.27 23.29
CA ASN A 247 -1.16 10.58 23.77
C ASN A 247 0.26 10.98 23.30
N GLU A 248 0.99 10.16 22.52
CA GLU A 248 2.25 10.62 21.95
C GLU A 248 1.97 11.48 20.70
N PRO A 249 2.35 12.76 20.72
CA PRO A 249 2.23 13.60 19.54
C PRO A 249 3.18 13.06 18.46
N TRP A 250 2.62 12.51 17.38
CA TRP A 250 3.36 11.91 16.24
C TRP A 250 4.33 12.88 15.53
N CYS A 251 4.27 14.17 15.87
CA CYS A 251 5.14 15.25 15.38
C CYS A 251 6.07 15.82 16.46
N ALA A 252 6.18 15.26 17.65
CA ALA A 252 7.13 15.78 18.62
C ALA A 252 8.54 15.59 18.05
N PRO A 253 9.33 16.65 17.83
CA PRO A 253 10.74 16.49 17.50
C PRO A 253 11.40 15.67 18.61
N PRO A 254 12.34 14.78 18.27
CA PRO A 254 13.08 14.05 19.30
C PRO A 254 13.69 15.05 20.28
N PRO A 255 13.79 14.73 21.58
CA PRO A 255 14.34 15.63 22.58
C PRO A 255 15.73 16.08 22.14
N ALA A 256 16.04 17.36 22.33
CA ALA A 256 17.30 17.98 21.89
C ALA A 256 18.56 17.23 22.35
N SER A 257 18.47 16.43 23.40
CA SER A 257 19.51 15.54 23.92
C SER A 257 19.83 14.35 22.99
N SER A 258 18.98 14.01 22.03
CA SER A 258 19.24 12.92 21.07
C SER A 258 19.98 13.37 19.82
N TRP A 259 20.21 14.67 19.63
CA TRP A 259 21.02 15.22 18.55
C TRP A 259 22.49 15.25 19.01
N GLY A 260 23.29 14.37 18.46
CA GLY A 260 24.73 14.35 18.75
C GLY A 260 25.39 15.72 18.40
N PRO A 261 26.60 16.03 18.92
CA PRO A 261 27.17 17.39 18.96
C PRO A 261 27.56 18.02 17.61
N ARG A 262 27.04 17.55 16.47
CA ARG A 262 27.53 17.97 15.14
C ARG A 262 26.59 18.82 14.28
N LEU A 263 25.48 19.32 14.78
CA LEU A 263 24.69 20.29 14.04
C LEU A 263 24.43 21.51 14.91
N ARG A 264 25.40 22.46 14.94
CA ARG A 264 25.16 23.82 15.41
C ARG A 264 24.43 24.56 14.28
N PHE A 265 23.11 24.66 14.36
CA PHE A 265 22.40 25.67 13.57
C PHE A 265 22.71 27.04 14.17
N SER A 266 23.20 27.99 13.34
CA SER A 266 23.38 29.35 13.76
C SER A 266 22.02 29.95 14.16
N SER A 267 22.01 30.82 15.17
CA SER A 267 20.81 31.46 15.71
C SER A 267 19.97 32.25 14.67
N ALA A 268 20.47 32.46 13.46
CA ALA A 268 19.76 33.07 12.35
C ALA A 268 18.74 32.11 11.68
N GLY A 269 18.88 30.77 11.78
CA GLY A 269 17.97 29.80 11.15
C GLY A 269 16.67 29.57 11.92
N ALA A 270 16.65 29.84 13.23
CA ALA A 270 15.48 29.57 14.07
C ALA A 270 14.34 30.61 13.85
N ALA A 271 14.64 31.80 13.38
CA ALA A 271 13.64 32.87 13.17
C ALA A 271 12.71 32.61 11.96
N TRP A 272 13.16 31.83 10.97
CA TRP A 272 12.37 31.55 9.77
C TRP A 272 11.29 30.48 9.99
N PHE A 273 11.52 29.54 10.88
CA PHE A 273 10.53 28.47 11.16
C PHE A 273 9.33 28.97 11.96
N THR A 274 9.50 29.98 12.82
CA THR A 274 8.41 30.54 13.63
C THR A 274 7.54 31.52 12.84
N ALA A 275 8.10 32.21 11.84
CA ALA A 275 7.36 33.17 11.01
C ALA A 275 6.42 32.52 9.99
N ALA A 276 6.76 31.34 9.47
CA ALA A 276 5.92 30.63 8.51
C ALA A 276 4.66 30.03 9.16
N TYR A 277 4.69 29.72 10.46
CA TYR A 277 3.55 29.13 11.17
C TYR A 277 2.52 30.16 11.67
N SER A 278 2.94 31.43 11.88
CA SER A 278 2.05 32.50 12.34
C SER A 278 1.30 33.21 11.21
N MET A 279 1.74 33.11 9.96
CA MET A 279 1.04 33.72 8.81
C MET A 279 -0.13 32.88 8.26
N GLY A 280 -0.21 31.58 8.54
CA GLY A 280 -1.30 30.72 8.11
C GLY A 280 -2.60 30.85 8.93
N ALA A 281 -2.54 31.41 10.13
CA ALA A 281 -3.69 31.50 11.04
C ALA A 281 -4.49 32.80 10.93
N ALA A 282 -3.99 33.81 10.24
CA ALA A 282 -4.60 35.16 10.15
C ALA A 282 -5.46 35.41 8.90
N ALA A 283 -5.44 34.53 7.89
CA ALA A 283 -6.14 34.74 6.62
C ALA A 283 -7.60 34.21 6.57
N GLY A 284 -8.14 33.72 7.67
CA GLY A 284 -9.46 33.05 7.73
C GLY A 284 -10.65 33.89 8.21
N ARG A 285 -10.51 35.21 8.45
CA ARG A 285 -11.62 36.05 8.91
C ARG A 285 -11.64 37.42 8.25
N ALA A 286 -12.11 37.50 7.04
CA ALA A 286 -12.78 38.70 6.52
C ALA A 286 -13.45 38.38 5.17
N GLN A 287 -14.73 38.61 5.19
CA GLN A 287 -15.64 39.05 4.12
C GLN A 287 -16.83 38.13 3.82
N THR A 288 -17.85 38.36 4.64
CA THR A 288 -19.24 38.28 4.16
C THR A 288 -19.89 39.63 4.39
N ARG A 289 -19.87 40.53 3.41
CA ARG A 289 -20.81 41.63 3.29
C ARG A 289 -21.32 41.68 1.86
N SER A 290 -22.57 41.29 1.68
CA SER A 290 -23.41 41.43 0.51
C SER A 290 -23.75 42.91 0.25
N PRO A 291 -23.71 43.44 -0.98
CA PRO A 291 -24.30 44.74 -1.30
C PRO A 291 -25.78 44.58 -1.71
N ARG A 292 -26.64 45.28 -0.99
CA ARG A 292 -28.06 45.48 -1.30
C ARG A 292 -28.23 46.15 -2.70
N ARG A 293 -29.01 45.53 -3.56
CA ARG A 293 -29.55 46.14 -4.77
C ARG A 293 -30.53 47.26 -4.39
N ARG A 294 -30.26 48.49 -4.84
CA ARG A 294 -31.24 49.57 -4.96
C ARG A 294 -31.95 49.45 -6.31
N ARG A 295 -33.28 49.27 -6.29
CA ARG A 295 -34.15 49.60 -7.40
C ARG A 295 -34.34 51.09 -7.43
N GLY A 296 -34.40 51.69 -8.64
CA GLY A 296 -34.81 53.05 -8.87
C GLY A 296 -34.90 53.33 -10.38
N ARG A 297 -36.15 53.36 -10.84
CA ARG A 297 -36.74 53.94 -12.06
C ARG A 297 -36.12 53.58 -13.41
#